data_d9a9451f92a8d18d0006d64e10b3d3ca
#
_entry.id   d9a9451f92a8d18d0006d64e10b3d3ca
#
_cell.length_a   1.000
_cell.length_b   1.000
_cell.length_c   1.000
_cell.angle_alpha   90.00
_cell.angle_beta   90.00
_cell.angle_gamma   90.00
#
_symmetry.space_group_name_H-M   'P 1'
#
loop_
_entity.id
_entity.type
_entity.pdbx_description
1 polymer ?
#
loop_
_entity_poly.entity_id
_entity_poly.type
_entity_poly.pdbx_seq_one_letter_code
_entity_poly.pdbx_strand_id
1 'polypeptide(L)'
;QVYGYELSRGAIDLSEENALALKLPVVFNCVDVLDIDEFAAALKKQTKLGPLDIVVSNPPYIPHEEKGALQEVVREHEPEMALFVPDEDPLLFYRSIAEGIFPFLSTSGVLYFECHYLYLENTRNLLLELGFTNVEKRKDLQGKWRMLKAQK
;
A
#
# COMPACT_ATOMS: atom_id res chain seq x y z
N GLN A 1 -1.36 12.65 -13.46
CA GLN A 1 -2.42 12.72 -12.44
C GLN A 1 -2.04 11.84 -11.25
N VAL A 2 -2.34 12.29 -10.02
CA VAL A 2 -2.09 11.54 -8.78
C VAL A 2 -3.42 11.18 -8.13
N TYR A 3 -3.52 9.94 -7.62
CA TYR A 3 -4.67 9.41 -6.94
C TYR A 3 -4.26 8.88 -5.57
N GLY A 4 -5.08 9.14 -4.54
CA GLY A 4 -4.98 8.55 -3.21
C GLY A 4 -6.18 7.62 -2.97
N TYR A 5 -5.92 6.48 -2.32
CA TYR A 5 -6.92 5.52 -1.87
C TYR A 5 -6.77 5.36 -0.37
N GLU A 6 -7.84 5.58 0.36
CA GLU A 6 -7.85 5.55 1.82
C GLU A 6 -9.23 5.07 2.29
N LEU A 7 -9.27 4.27 3.35
CA LEU A 7 -10.52 3.78 3.93
C LEU A 7 -11.16 4.79 4.89
N SER A 8 -10.35 5.52 5.65
CA SER A 8 -10.80 6.49 6.63
C SER A 8 -11.26 7.80 5.98
N ARG A 9 -12.54 8.10 6.09
CA ARG A 9 -13.09 9.37 5.59
C ARG A 9 -12.43 10.58 6.23
N GLY A 10 -12.14 10.53 7.53
CA GLY A 10 -11.46 11.64 8.23
C GLY A 10 -10.03 11.85 7.74
N ALA A 11 -9.30 10.76 7.38
CA ALA A 11 -7.98 10.89 6.78
C ALA A 11 -8.04 11.47 5.36
N ILE A 12 -9.09 11.14 4.59
CA ILE A 12 -9.33 11.75 3.28
C ILE A 12 -9.58 13.24 3.43
N ASP A 13 -10.48 13.65 4.32
CA ASP A 13 -10.82 15.06 4.51
C ASP A 13 -9.56 15.88 4.85
N LEU A 14 -8.72 15.39 5.75
CA LEU A 14 -7.43 16.01 6.07
C LEU A 14 -6.45 16.03 4.87
N SER A 15 -6.44 14.94 4.09
CA SER A 15 -5.58 14.86 2.90
C SER A 15 -6.01 15.84 1.81
N GLU A 16 -7.31 16.04 1.62
CA GLU A 16 -7.88 17.03 0.71
C GLU A 16 -7.54 18.46 1.15
N GLU A 17 -7.65 18.76 2.46
CA GLU A 17 -7.23 20.05 3.02
C GLU A 17 -5.74 20.33 2.76
N ASN A 18 -4.88 19.33 3.02
CA ASN A 18 -3.44 19.44 2.78
C ASN A 18 -3.11 19.63 1.29
N ALA A 19 -3.76 18.87 0.41
CA ALA A 19 -3.57 18.99 -1.04
C ALA A 19 -3.99 20.38 -1.54
N LEU A 20 -5.11 20.91 -1.05
CA LEU A 20 -5.58 22.24 -1.35
C LEU A 20 -4.59 23.32 -0.88
N ALA A 21 -4.12 23.24 0.35
CA ALA A 21 -3.16 24.19 0.92
C ALA A 21 -1.84 24.21 0.13
N LEU A 22 -1.40 23.05 -0.33
CA LEU A 22 -0.18 22.87 -1.12
C LEU A 22 -0.40 23.06 -2.62
N LYS A 23 -1.65 23.32 -3.07
CA LYS A 23 -2.05 23.46 -4.49
C LYS A 23 -1.66 22.25 -5.34
N LEU A 24 -1.82 21.04 -4.79
CA LEU A 24 -1.51 19.78 -5.47
C LEU A 24 -2.78 19.18 -6.09
N PRO A 25 -2.74 18.78 -7.37
CA PRO A 25 -3.88 18.21 -8.07
C PRO A 25 -4.01 16.70 -7.78
N VAL A 26 -4.30 16.35 -6.52
CA VAL A 26 -4.54 14.97 -6.09
C VAL A 26 -6.04 14.68 -6.00
N VAL A 27 -6.47 13.51 -6.44
CA VAL A 27 -7.85 13.02 -6.30
C VAL A 27 -7.86 11.89 -5.29
N PHE A 28 -8.60 12.06 -4.20
CA PHE A 28 -8.73 11.04 -3.18
C PHE A 28 -10.02 10.22 -3.38
N ASN A 29 -9.96 8.94 -3.03
CA ASN A 29 -11.07 7.99 -3.12
C ASN A 29 -11.17 7.23 -1.80
N CYS A 30 -12.39 7.19 -1.24
CA CYS A 30 -12.69 6.35 -0.09
C CYS A 30 -12.93 4.93 -0.60
N VAL A 31 -12.00 4.02 -0.33
CA VAL A 31 -12.01 2.64 -0.86
C VAL A 31 -11.36 1.70 0.14
N ASP A 32 -12.02 0.59 0.41
CA ASP A 32 -11.40 -0.55 1.08
C ASP A 32 -10.63 -1.38 0.03
N VAL A 33 -9.32 -1.42 0.14
CA VAL A 33 -8.48 -2.22 -0.77
C VAL A 33 -8.67 -3.73 -0.58
N LEU A 34 -9.30 -4.16 0.51
CA LEU A 34 -9.67 -5.55 0.76
C LEU A 34 -11.01 -5.92 0.11
N ASP A 35 -11.87 -4.96 -0.21
CA ASP A 35 -13.03 -5.17 -1.10
C ASP A 35 -12.57 -5.14 -2.55
N ILE A 36 -12.32 -6.34 -3.10
CA ILE A 36 -11.73 -6.52 -4.44
C ILE A 36 -12.60 -5.87 -5.53
N ASP A 37 -13.92 -5.94 -5.40
CA ASP A 37 -14.84 -5.40 -6.39
C ASP A 37 -14.86 -3.86 -6.34
N GLU A 38 -14.93 -3.27 -5.14
CA GLU A 38 -14.87 -1.83 -4.93
C GLU A 38 -13.53 -1.26 -5.42
N PHE A 39 -12.42 -1.89 -5.04
CA PHE A 39 -11.08 -1.46 -5.43
C PHE A 39 -10.88 -1.53 -6.95
N ALA A 40 -11.27 -2.65 -7.58
CA ALA A 40 -11.18 -2.80 -9.02
C ALA A 40 -12.06 -1.78 -9.77
N ALA A 41 -13.27 -1.49 -9.27
CA ALA A 41 -14.15 -0.48 -9.84
C ALA A 41 -13.55 0.94 -9.76
N ALA A 42 -12.92 1.28 -8.63
CA ALA A 42 -12.23 2.54 -8.44
C ALA A 42 -11.03 2.67 -9.39
N LEU A 43 -10.18 1.65 -9.47
CA LEU A 43 -9.03 1.61 -10.40
C LEU A 43 -9.48 1.74 -11.87
N LYS A 44 -10.52 1.00 -12.26
CA LYS A 44 -11.09 1.05 -13.62
C LYS A 44 -11.61 2.44 -13.98
N LYS A 45 -12.19 3.15 -13.02
CA LYS A 45 -12.67 4.52 -13.22
C LYS A 45 -11.48 5.47 -13.48
N GLN A 46 -10.40 5.35 -12.73
CA GLN A 46 -9.23 6.22 -12.83
C GLN A 46 -8.40 5.91 -14.09
N THR A 47 -8.21 4.65 -14.42
CA THR A 47 -7.42 4.23 -15.57
C THR A 47 -8.09 4.46 -16.92
N LYS A 48 -9.28 5.05 -16.98
CA LYS A 48 -9.86 5.59 -18.21
C LYS A 48 -8.97 6.66 -18.86
N LEU A 49 -8.12 7.33 -18.10
CA LEU A 49 -7.17 8.34 -18.55
C LEU A 49 -5.79 7.76 -18.93
N GLY A 50 -5.59 6.48 -18.75
CA GLY A 50 -4.35 5.75 -19.00
C GLY A 50 -3.99 4.81 -17.86
N PRO A 51 -3.08 3.86 -18.09
CA PRO A 51 -2.63 2.92 -17.07
C PRO A 51 -1.85 3.63 -15.96
N LEU A 52 -1.65 2.93 -14.83
CA LEU A 52 -0.85 3.41 -13.72
C LEU A 52 0.65 3.22 -14.02
N ASP A 53 1.43 4.28 -13.86
CA ASP A 53 2.88 4.21 -14.04
C ASP A 53 3.61 3.85 -12.74
N ILE A 54 3.13 4.39 -11.62
CA ILE A 54 3.74 4.18 -10.30
C ILE A 54 2.63 3.99 -9.27
N VAL A 55 2.78 2.95 -8.45
CA VAL A 55 1.98 2.73 -7.25
C VAL A 55 2.91 2.68 -6.05
N VAL A 56 2.54 3.38 -4.98
CA VAL A 56 3.29 3.40 -3.71
C VAL A 56 2.32 3.09 -2.58
N SER A 57 2.69 2.17 -1.71
CA SER A 57 1.88 1.87 -0.54
C SER A 57 2.75 1.52 0.68
N ASN A 58 2.30 2.02 1.83
CA ASN A 58 2.72 1.58 3.15
C ASN A 58 1.48 1.02 3.86
N PRO A 59 1.07 -0.21 3.54
CA PRO A 59 -0.16 -0.79 4.10
C PRO A 59 0.06 -1.25 5.54
N PRO A 60 -1.01 -1.54 6.30
CA PRO A 60 -0.89 -2.24 7.58
C PRO A 60 -0.13 -3.56 7.40
N TYR A 61 0.81 -3.84 8.31
CA TYR A 61 1.66 -5.03 8.19
C TYR A 61 2.12 -5.63 9.52
N ILE A 62 1.67 -5.10 10.64
CA ILE A 62 2.07 -5.57 11.98
C ILE A 62 1.09 -6.62 12.47
N PRO A 63 1.49 -7.88 12.71
CA PRO A 63 0.61 -8.86 13.33
C PRO A 63 0.13 -8.40 14.71
N HIS A 64 -1.10 -8.74 15.08
CA HIS A 64 -1.66 -8.36 16.37
C HIS A 64 -0.84 -8.85 17.57
N GLU A 65 -0.18 -10.02 17.44
CA GLU A 65 0.72 -10.57 18.46
C GLU A 65 1.90 -9.65 18.79
N GLU A 66 2.35 -8.81 17.85
CA GLU A 66 3.45 -7.84 18.04
C GLU A 66 3.01 -6.53 18.73
N LYS A 67 1.71 -6.34 19.00
CA LYS A 67 1.16 -5.10 19.59
C LYS A 67 1.87 -4.71 20.88
N GLY A 68 2.24 -5.69 21.73
CA GLY A 68 2.96 -5.45 22.98
C GLY A 68 4.40 -4.97 22.83
N ALA A 69 5.01 -5.18 21.67
CA ALA A 69 6.39 -4.78 21.37
C ALA A 69 6.51 -3.37 20.77
N LEU A 70 5.39 -2.74 20.41
CA LEU A 70 5.38 -1.40 19.83
C LEU A 70 5.71 -0.33 20.88
N GLN A 71 6.38 0.73 20.42
CA GLN A 71 6.57 1.93 21.23
C GLN A 71 5.21 2.53 21.63
N GLU A 72 5.12 3.01 22.86
CA GLU A 72 3.90 3.58 23.44
C GLU A 72 3.29 4.68 22.55
N VAL A 73 4.11 5.57 22.03
CA VAL A 73 3.69 6.67 21.13
C VAL A 73 2.96 6.14 19.88
N VAL A 74 3.45 5.05 19.27
CA VAL A 74 2.80 4.44 18.08
C VAL A 74 1.48 3.81 18.50
N ARG A 75 1.48 3.06 19.59
CA ARG A 75 0.31 2.34 20.08
C ARG A 75 -0.84 3.27 20.52
N GLU A 76 -0.52 4.46 21.05
CA GLU A 76 -1.51 5.40 21.58
C GLU A 76 -2.03 6.41 20.58
N HIS A 77 -1.28 6.71 19.52
CA HIS A 77 -1.59 7.79 18.60
C HIS A 77 -1.90 7.35 17.18
N GLU A 78 -1.47 6.15 16.77
CA GLU A 78 -1.78 5.63 15.44
C GLU A 78 -3.07 4.78 15.48
N PRO A 79 -3.99 4.93 14.52
CA PRO A 79 -5.18 4.09 14.43
C PRO A 79 -4.81 2.61 14.25
N GLU A 80 -5.42 1.71 15.03
CA GLU A 80 -5.15 0.27 14.91
C GLU A 80 -5.34 -0.26 13.49
N MET A 81 -6.36 0.22 12.78
CA MET A 81 -6.64 -0.16 11.40
C MET A 81 -5.53 0.22 10.40
N ALA A 82 -4.67 1.19 10.75
CA ALA A 82 -3.54 1.60 9.93
C ALA A 82 -2.25 0.80 10.23
N LEU A 83 -2.25 0.00 11.31
CA LEU A 83 -1.07 -0.71 11.77
C LEU A 83 -1.18 -2.23 11.63
N PHE A 84 -2.32 -2.81 12.02
CA PHE A 84 -2.41 -4.24 12.30
C PHE A 84 -3.02 -5.06 11.18
N VAL A 85 -2.53 -6.28 11.08
CA VAL A 85 -3.04 -7.36 10.23
C VAL A 85 -3.37 -8.60 11.09
N PRO A 86 -4.25 -9.50 10.62
CA PRO A 86 -4.44 -10.79 11.26
C PRO A 86 -3.15 -11.58 11.37
N ASP A 87 -2.92 -12.24 12.52
CA ASP A 87 -1.70 -13.03 12.76
C ASP A 87 -1.57 -14.19 11.77
N GLU A 88 -2.70 -14.70 11.27
CA GLU A 88 -2.76 -15.83 10.34
C GLU A 88 -2.39 -15.43 8.89
N ASP A 89 -2.50 -14.14 8.55
CA ASP A 89 -2.19 -13.65 7.19
C ASP A 89 -1.47 -12.30 7.20
N PRO A 90 -0.18 -12.26 7.54
CA PRO A 90 0.62 -11.04 7.52
C PRO A 90 0.78 -10.42 6.12
N LEU A 91 0.44 -11.15 5.06
CA LEU A 91 0.55 -10.69 3.68
C LEU A 91 -0.76 -10.17 3.10
N LEU A 92 -1.84 -10.12 3.87
CA LEU A 92 -3.19 -9.80 3.43
C LEU A 92 -3.25 -8.55 2.53
N PHE A 93 -2.76 -7.42 3.02
CA PHE A 93 -2.81 -6.17 2.26
C PHE A 93 -1.86 -6.15 1.07
N TYR A 94 -0.66 -6.76 1.20
CA TYR A 94 0.28 -6.85 0.08
C TYR A 94 -0.34 -7.63 -1.08
N ARG A 95 -1.01 -8.74 -0.77
CA ARG A 95 -1.69 -9.58 -1.77
C ARG A 95 -2.82 -8.80 -2.43
N SER A 96 -3.74 -8.27 -1.65
CA SER A 96 -4.90 -7.55 -2.16
C SER A 96 -4.51 -6.36 -3.05
N ILE A 97 -3.55 -5.55 -2.60
CA ILE A 97 -3.09 -4.40 -3.38
C ILE A 97 -2.39 -4.87 -4.66
N ALA A 98 -1.44 -5.81 -4.57
CA ALA A 98 -0.67 -6.25 -5.72
C ALA A 98 -1.55 -6.91 -6.80
N GLU A 99 -2.47 -7.80 -6.40
CA GLU A 99 -3.45 -8.43 -7.31
C GLU A 99 -4.37 -7.38 -7.94
N GLY A 100 -4.90 -6.46 -7.12
CA GLY A 100 -5.83 -5.43 -7.58
C GLY A 100 -5.22 -4.48 -8.62
N ILE A 101 -3.97 -4.02 -8.40
CA ILE A 101 -3.34 -3.04 -9.29
C ILE A 101 -2.70 -3.66 -10.53
N PHE A 102 -2.29 -4.94 -10.50
CA PHE A 102 -1.49 -5.55 -11.56
C PHE A 102 -2.12 -5.41 -12.96
N PRO A 103 -3.44 -5.64 -13.15
CA PRO A 103 -4.07 -5.45 -14.46
C PRO A 103 -3.98 -4.00 -14.97
N PHE A 104 -3.96 -3.03 -14.06
CA PHE A 104 -4.04 -1.59 -14.37
C PHE A 104 -2.68 -0.91 -14.48
N LEU A 105 -1.59 -1.57 -14.12
CA LEU A 105 -0.24 -1.05 -14.34
C LEU A 105 0.11 -1.01 -15.83
N SER A 106 0.85 0.03 -16.24
CA SER A 106 1.48 0.06 -17.57
C SER A 106 2.53 -1.07 -17.68
N THR A 107 2.96 -1.39 -18.90
CA THR A 107 3.97 -2.42 -19.15
C THR A 107 5.33 -2.14 -18.50
N SER A 108 5.60 -0.89 -18.14
CA SER A 108 6.77 -0.47 -17.37
C SER A 108 6.39 0.06 -15.99
N GLY A 109 5.16 -0.19 -15.56
CA GLY A 109 4.62 0.27 -14.29
C GLY A 109 5.36 -0.34 -13.11
N VAL A 110 5.50 0.44 -12.04
CA VAL A 110 6.30 0.06 -10.88
C VAL A 110 5.46 0.16 -9.61
N LEU A 111 5.56 -0.87 -8.78
CA LEU A 111 5.00 -0.91 -7.44
C LEU A 111 6.12 -0.74 -6.40
N TYR A 112 5.89 0.13 -5.44
CA TYR A 112 6.73 0.29 -4.25
C TYR A 112 5.94 -0.04 -2.99
N PHE A 113 6.49 -0.91 -2.17
CA PHE A 113 5.96 -1.24 -0.84
C PHE A 113 6.96 -0.89 0.26
N GLU A 114 6.45 -0.32 1.37
CA GLU A 114 7.08 -0.51 2.66
C GLU A 114 6.63 -1.86 3.23
N CYS A 115 7.56 -2.58 3.87
CA CYS A 115 7.31 -3.95 4.32
C CYS A 115 7.78 -4.17 5.76
N HIS A 116 7.06 -5.05 6.45
CA HIS A 116 7.57 -5.64 7.68
C HIS A 116 8.86 -6.43 7.40
N TYR A 117 9.91 -6.18 8.19
CA TYR A 117 11.24 -6.76 7.92
C TYR A 117 11.26 -8.30 7.97
N LEU A 118 10.42 -8.93 8.80
CA LEU A 118 10.31 -10.39 8.87
C LEU A 118 9.62 -11.01 7.65
N TYR A 119 8.66 -10.30 7.06
CA TYR A 119 7.85 -10.81 5.94
C TYR A 119 8.28 -10.28 4.57
N LEU A 120 9.39 -9.55 4.50
CA LEU A 120 9.85 -8.95 3.24
C LEU A 120 10.15 -9.99 2.16
N GLU A 121 10.77 -11.13 2.52
CA GLU A 121 11.02 -12.22 1.53
C GLU A 121 9.73 -12.91 1.12
N ASN A 122 8.78 -13.09 2.03
CA ASN A 122 7.47 -13.66 1.72
C ASN A 122 6.71 -12.74 0.75
N THR A 123 6.71 -11.41 1.02
CA THR A 123 6.11 -10.41 0.13
C THR A 123 6.81 -10.39 -1.24
N ARG A 124 8.14 -10.50 -1.27
CA ARG A 124 8.90 -10.59 -2.52
C ARG A 124 8.47 -11.81 -3.35
N ASN A 125 8.36 -12.98 -2.72
CA ASN A 125 7.96 -14.20 -3.41
C ASN A 125 6.52 -14.10 -3.92
N LEU A 126 5.59 -13.56 -3.11
CA LEU A 126 4.24 -13.26 -3.52
C LEU A 126 4.20 -12.39 -4.80
N LEU A 127 4.99 -11.32 -4.85
CA LEU A 127 5.03 -10.46 -6.04
C LEU A 127 5.54 -11.20 -7.27
N LEU A 128 6.55 -12.07 -7.13
CA LEU A 128 7.04 -12.89 -8.24
C LEU A 128 5.99 -13.89 -8.73
N GLU A 129 5.24 -14.52 -7.82
CA GLU A 129 4.14 -15.45 -8.13
C GLU A 129 3.00 -14.74 -8.87
N LEU A 130 2.73 -13.47 -8.55
CA LEU A 130 1.74 -12.63 -9.23
C LEU A 130 2.19 -12.11 -10.60
N GLY A 131 3.43 -12.40 -11.01
CA GLY A 131 3.96 -12.04 -12.32
C GLY A 131 4.76 -10.73 -12.35
N PHE A 132 5.02 -10.10 -11.21
CA PHE A 132 5.96 -8.98 -11.16
C PHE A 132 7.38 -9.44 -11.45
N THR A 133 8.15 -8.58 -12.07
CA THR A 133 9.56 -8.80 -12.42
C THR A 133 10.45 -7.79 -11.73
N ASN A 134 11.77 -7.98 -11.80
CA ASN A 134 12.74 -7.03 -11.23
C ASN A 134 12.43 -6.62 -9.79
N VAL A 135 12.10 -7.61 -8.93
CA VAL A 135 11.75 -7.35 -7.53
C VAL A 135 13.01 -7.07 -6.72
N GLU A 136 13.25 -5.79 -6.46
CA GLU A 136 14.43 -5.28 -5.77
C GLU A 136 14.10 -4.97 -4.30
N LYS A 137 15.03 -5.32 -3.40
CA LYS A 137 14.95 -4.98 -1.97
C LYS A 137 15.78 -3.75 -1.65
N ARG A 138 15.29 -2.90 -0.74
CA ARG A 138 16.04 -1.75 -0.25
C ARG A 138 15.96 -1.64 1.28
N LYS A 139 17.07 -1.20 1.86
CA LYS A 139 17.16 -0.93 3.30
C LYS A 139 16.72 0.50 3.62
N ASP A 140 16.20 0.67 4.83
CA ASP A 140 15.96 1.98 5.43
C ASP A 140 17.28 2.64 5.90
N LEU A 141 17.18 3.83 6.46
CA LEU A 141 18.31 4.58 6.98
C LEU A 141 18.99 3.92 8.19
N GLN A 142 18.31 2.96 8.85
CA GLN A 142 18.84 2.19 9.97
C GLN A 142 19.49 0.87 9.51
N GLY A 143 19.50 0.60 8.20
CA GLY A 143 20.09 -0.61 7.61
C GLY A 143 19.18 -1.84 7.64
N LYS A 144 17.90 -1.72 8.01
CA LYS A 144 16.93 -2.80 7.99
C LYS A 144 16.27 -2.90 6.61
N TRP A 145 16.03 -4.10 6.15
CA TRP A 145 15.25 -4.33 4.94
C TRP A 145 13.80 -3.89 5.14
N ARG A 146 13.35 -2.90 4.38
CA ARG A 146 12.05 -2.24 4.59
C ARG A 146 11.26 -1.99 3.32
N MET A 147 11.89 -1.99 2.17
CA MET A 147 11.23 -1.59 0.95
C MET A 147 11.40 -2.64 -0.14
N LEU A 148 10.35 -2.81 -0.91
CA LEU A 148 10.34 -3.55 -2.17
C LEU A 148 9.98 -2.61 -3.31
N LYS A 149 10.64 -2.80 -4.44
CA LYS A 149 10.25 -2.26 -5.74
C LYS A 149 10.02 -3.44 -6.66
N ALA A 150 8.90 -3.46 -7.35
CA ALA A 150 8.55 -4.50 -8.31
C ALA A 150 8.05 -3.88 -9.62
N GLN A 151 8.39 -4.47 -10.75
CA GLN A 151 8.00 -4.00 -12.08
C GLN A 151 7.02 -4.99 -12.71
N LYS A 152 6.03 -4.48 -13.45
CA LYS A 152 5.13 -5.32 -14.25
C LYS A 152 5.86 -5.93 -15.43
#